data_9387d9330fabe36f406a44bcc4349f9b
#
_entry.id   9387d9330fabe36f406a44bcc4349f9b
#
_cell.length_a   1.000
_cell.length_b   1.000
_cell.length_c   1.000
_cell.angle_alpha   90.00
_cell.angle_beta   90.00
_cell.angle_gamma   90.00
#
_symmetry.space_group_name_H-M   'P 1'
#
loop_
_entity.id
_entity.type
_entity.pdbx_description
1 polymer ?
#
loop_
_entity_poly.entity_id
_entity_poly.type
_entity_poly.pdbx_seq_one_letter_code
_entity_poly.pdbx_strand_id
1 'polypeptide(L)'
;DHYINIQNMVIKGQVIIEAKDSVFIGRNAIIENAVIKSKVIYIEAGFIGTAQLFASEHIILEEDVTFKYPSVLCLIEEDFPTDKSSGINIGTGGQVLGTVLLFSKSPNFRKPLQLTVESEAEIDGLAYCAGKTQLKGVINGSLFSEKLFLKTGSSAYENHLLNGKILHQLPSEFVTANLLAETEMLQQIAWLE
;
A
#
# COMPACT_ATOMS: atom_id res chain seq x y z
N ASP A 1 15.88 -9.91 13.83
CA ASP A 1 15.10 -9.56 15.02
C ASP A 1 13.62 -9.87 14.79
N HIS A 2 12.87 -10.15 15.87
CA HIS A 2 11.43 -10.39 15.79
C HIS A 2 10.65 -9.09 15.60
N TYR A 3 11.13 -8.04 16.24
CA TYR A 3 10.50 -6.75 16.28
C TYR A 3 11.54 -5.64 16.09
N ILE A 4 11.25 -4.66 15.23
CA ILE A 4 12.10 -3.50 15.00
C ILE A 4 11.28 -2.22 15.21
N ASN A 5 11.84 -1.30 16.01
CA ASN A 5 11.28 0.02 16.26
C ASN A 5 12.19 1.09 15.69
N ILE A 6 11.70 1.84 14.71
CA ILE A 6 12.41 2.92 14.02
C ILE A 6 11.87 4.25 14.51
N GLN A 7 12.47 4.80 15.54
CA GLN A 7 12.10 6.11 16.09
C GLN A 7 13.34 7.01 16.20
N ASN A 8 13.20 8.29 15.86
CA ASN A 8 14.29 9.28 15.95
C ASN A 8 15.58 8.84 15.22
N MET A 9 15.43 8.10 14.14
CA MET A 9 16.53 7.55 13.36
C MET A 9 16.53 8.14 11.95
N VAL A 10 17.72 8.25 11.36
CA VAL A 10 17.91 8.67 9.98
C VAL A 10 18.40 7.46 9.18
N ILE A 11 17.61 7.03 8.21
CA ILE A 11 17.89 5.91 7.33
C ILE A 11 17.82 6.42 5.89
N LYS A 12 18.95 6.46 5.22
CA LYS A 12 19.08 6.97 3.86
C LYS A 12 19.85 6.02 2.98
N GLY A 13 19.40 5.90 1.72
CA GLY A 13 20.05 5.09 0.72
C GLY A 13 19.50 3.68 0.62
N GLN A 14 20.23 2.80 -0.04
CA GLN A 14 19.80 1.42 -0.35
C GLN A 14 19.96 0.51 0.88
N VAL A 15 19.08 0.68 1.86
CA VAL A 15 19.07 -0.11 3.09
C VAL A 15 17.90 -1.07 3.07
N ILE A 16 18.14 -2.32 3.45
CA ILE A 16 17.10 -3.32 3.65
C ILE A 16 16.96 -3.58 5.15
N ILE A 17 15.75 -3.40 5.67
CA ILE A 17 15.38 -3.66 7.05
C ILE A 17 14.40 -4.82 7.04
N GLU A 18 14.71 -5.88 7.79
CA GLU A 18 13.87 -7.05 7.86
C GLU A 18 13.62 -7.46 9.31
N ALA A 19 12.34 -7.56 9.69
CA ALA A 19 11.89 -8.10 10.95
C ALA A 19 10.98 -9.31 10.74
N LYS A 20 11.09 -10.30 11.62
CA LYS A 20 10.31 -11.53 11.51
C LYS A 20 8.81 -11.31 11.75
N ASP A 21 8.46 -10.47 12.72
CA ASP A 21 7.07 -10.30 13.13
C ASP A 21 6.54 -8.90 12.85
N SER A 22 7.22 -7.82 13.29
CA SER A 22 6.73 -6.47 13.01
C SER A 22 7.80 -5.39 12.97
N VAL A 23 7.50 -4.33 12.21
CA VAL A 23 8.25 -3.08 12.16
C VAL A 23 7.31 -1.93 12.53
N PHE A 24 7.73 -1.11 13.47
CA PHE A 24 7.10 0.15 13.81
C PHE A 24 7.96 1.31 13.28
N ILE A 25 7.32 2.26 12.59
CA ILE A 25 7.96 3.47 12.06
C ILE A 25 7.33 4.67 12.75
N GLY A 26 8.11 5.35 13.59
CA GLY A 26 7.68 6.54 14.30
C GLY A 26 7.71 7.80 13.43
N ARG A 27 6.87 8.78 13.77
CA ARG A 27 6.74 10.05 13.02
C ARG A 27 8.06 10.84 12.86
N ASN A 28 8.97 10.69 13.81
CA ASN A 28 10.24 11.40 13.82
C ASN A 28 11.37 10.62 13.11
N ALA A 29 11.06 9.48 12.51
CA ALA A 29 12.02 8.78 11.66
C ALA A 29 12.16 9.50 10.32
N ILE A 30 13.38 9.59 9.83
CA ILE A 30 13.68 10.08 8.48
C ILE A 30 14.07 8.87 7.64
N ILE A 31 13.22 8.49 6.71
CA ILE A 31 13.47 7.33 5.84
C ILE A 31 13.43 7.79 4.38
N GLU A 32 14.53 7.53 3.68
CA GLU A 32 14.67 7.82 2.26
C GLU A 32 15.21 6.59 1.52
N ASN A 33 14.43 6.06 0.59
CA ASN A 33 14.80 4.95 -0.31
C ASN A 33 15.18 3.63 0.40
N ALA A 34 14.55 3.32 1.53
CA ALA A 34 14.73 2.05 2.22
C ALA A 34 13.72 0.99 1.75
N VAL A 35 14.12 -0.27 1.82
CA VAL A 35 13.23 -1.45 1.68
C VAL A 35 12.97 -2.01 3.07
N ILE A 36 11.70 -2.13 3.45
CA ILE A 36 11.29 -2.62 4.77
C ILE A 36 10.41 -3.85 4.59
N LYS A 37 10.76 -4.94 5.26
CA LYS A 37 10.05 -6.23 5.16
C LYS A 37 9.66 -6.73 6.54
N SER A 38 8.39 -7.18 6.69
CA SER A 38 7.91 -7.83 7.91
C SER A 38 6.57 -8.52 7.66
N LYS A 39 6.00 -9.19 8.68
CA LYS A 39 4.59 -9.60 8.62
C LYS A 39 3.67 -8.40 8.76
N VAL A 40 3.95 -7.54 9.75
CA VAL A 40 3.17 -6.34 10.02
C VAL A 40 4.08 -5.12 10.00
N ILE A 41 3.67 -4.08 9.28
CA ILE A 41 4.35 -2.79 9.28
C ILE A 41 3.35 -1.74 9.74
N TYR A 42 3.71 -1.03 10.80
CA TYR A 42 2.90 0.02 11.40
C TYR A 42 3.60 1.36 11.30
N ILE A 43 2.88 2.37 10.81
CA ILE A 43 3.41 3.71 10.59
C ILE A 43 2.62 4.71 11.41
N GLU A 44 3.31 5.41 12.32
CA GLU A 44 2.73 6.39 13.22
C GLU A 44 2.23 7.63 12.48
N ALA A 45 1.13 8.20 12.98
CA ALA A 45 0.49 9.39 12.45
C ALA A 45 1.48 10.55 12.22
N GLY A 46 1.35 11.18 11.05
CA GLY A 46 2.19 12.33 10.67
C GLY A 46 3.60 11.97 10.17
N PHE A 47 3.92 10.69 9.94
CA PHE A 47 5.18 10.29 9.31
C PHE A 47 5.25 10.79 7.86
N ILE A 48 6.45 11.23 7.44
CA ILE A 48 6.73 11.64 6.04
C ILE A 48 8.03 10.99 5.59
N GLY A 49 7.99 10.23 4.49
CA GLY A 49 9.19 9.57 3.97
C GLY A 49 9.03 8.97 2.58
N THR A 50 10.05 8.21 2.17
CA THR A 50 10.06 7.43 0.93
C THR A 50 10.57 6.04 1.24
N ALA A 51 9.78 5.01 0.96
CA ALA A 51 10.16 3.63 1.21
C ALA A 51 9.42 2.64 0.31
N GLN A 52 9.97 1.43 0.25
CA GLN A 52 9.29 0.27 -0.31
C GLN A 52 8.96 -0.69 0.84
N LEU A 53 7.69 -0.84 1.15
CA LEU A 53 7.19 -1.66 2.24
C LEU A 53 6.67 -2.98 1.69
N PHE A 54 7.15 -4.08 2.26
CA PHE A 54 6.69 -5.43 1.93
C PHE A 54 6.18 -6.11 3.19
N ALA A 55 4.90 -6.44 3.22
CA ALA A 55 4.30 -7.16 4.33
C ALA A 55 3.62 -8.45 3.88
N SER A 56 3.42 -9.39 4.82
CA SER A 56 2.65 -10.61 4.56
C SER A 56 1.28 -10.63 5.23
N GLU A 57 1.05 -9.77 6.22
CA GLU A 57 -0.21 -9.70 6.96
C GLU A 57 -0.85 -8.31 6.89
N HIS A 58 -0.15 -7.26 7.38
CA HIS A 58 -0.71 -5.91 7.43
C HIS A 58 0.31 -4.82 7.14
N ILE A 59 -0.15 -3.77 6.43
CA ILE A 59 0.49 -2.45 6.39
C ILE A 59 -0.55 -1.46 6.91
N ILE A 60 -0.23 -0.76 8.01
CA ILE A 60 -1.14 0.16 8.68
C ILE A 60 -0.50 1.55 8.71
N LEU A 61 -1.08 2.47 7.95
CA LEU A 61 -0.77 3.88 8.01
C LEU A 61 -1.82 4.54 8.90
N GLU A 62 -1.37 5.21 9.96
CA GLU A 62 -2.25 6.06 10.76
C GLU A 62 -2.61 7.36 10.02
N GLU A 63 -3.18 8.33 10.72
CA GLU A 63 -3.63 9.59 10.15
C GLU A 63 -2.45 10.43 9.64
N ASP A 64 -2.66 11.17 8.54
CA ASP A 64 -1.71 12.14 7.98
C ASP A 64 -0.31 11.57 7.64
N VAL A 65 -0.22 10.29 7.37
CA VAL A 65 1.02 9.66 6.90
C VAL A 65 1.24 9.97 5.44
N THR A 66 2.44 10.43 5.06
CA THR A 66 2.79 10.73 3.67
C THR A 66 3.97 9.89 3.18
N PHE A 67 3.71 9.04 2.22
CA PHE A 67 4.75 8.38 1.41
C PHE A 67 4.92 9.12 0.09
N LYS A 68 6.07 9.78 -0.06
CA LYS A 68 6.43 10.51 -1.28
C LYS A 68 6.82 9.56 -2.42
N TYR A 69 6.74 10.03 -3.64
CA TYR A 69 7.21 9.30 -4.83
C TYR A 69 8.75 9.13 -4.84
N PRO A 70 9.25 7.96 -5.27
CA PRO A 70 8.55 6.74 -5.61
C PRO A 70 8.43 5.80 -4.39
N SER A 71 7.22 5.59 -3.89
CA SER A 71 6.99 4.64 -2.80
C SER A 71 6.16 3.45 -3.25
N VAL A 72 6.36 2.30 -2.59
CA VAL A 72 5.61 1.07 -2.86
C VAL A 72 5.12 0.50 -1.54
N LEU A 73 3.82 0.24 -1.45
CA LEU A 73 3.22 -0.55 -0.39
C LEU A 73 2.76 -1.88 -0.99
N CYS A 74 3.43 -2.96 -0.65
CA CYS A 74 3.18 -4.27 -1.23
C CYS A 74 2.84 -5.28 -0.13
N LEU A 75 1.64 -5.82 -0.17
CA LEU A 75 1.24 -6.93 0.67
C LEU A 75 1.19 -8.20 -0.16
N ILE A 76 2.03 -9.17 0.22
CA ILE A 76 2.09 -10.48 -0.42
C ILE A 76 1.69 -11.50 0.64
N GLU A 77 0.41 -11.89 0.61
CA GLU A 77 -0.05 -12.86 1.57
C GLU A 77 0.58 -14.23 1.32
N GLU A 78 1.05 -14.83 2.40
CA GLU A 78 1.55 -16.19 2.43
C GLU A 78 0.50 -17.11 3.08
N ASP A 79 0.51 -18.40 2.68
CA ASP A 79 -0.40 -19.41 3.23
C ASP A 79 -0.13 -19.64 4.72
N PHE A 80 -0.73 -18.85 5.58
CA PHE A 80 -0.79 -19.12 7.00
C PHE A 80 -2.19 -19.62 7.39
N PRO A 81 -2.29 -20.62 8.29
CA PRO A 81 -3.56 -21.18 8.73
C PRO A 81 -4.27 -20.28 9.75
N THR A 82 -4.43 -18.99 9.47
CA THR A 82 -5.17 -18.07 10.33
C THR A 82 -6.44 -17.59 9.65
N ASP A 83 -7.54 -17.50 10.38
CA ASP A 83 -8.83 -16.97 9.89
C ASP A 83 -8.85 -15.43 9.80
N LYS A 84 -7.72 -14.77 10.03
CA LYS A 84 -7.62 -13.31 10.04
C LYS A 84 -7.46 -12.78 8.62
N SER A 85 -8.15 -11.70 8.29
CA SER A 85 -7.97 -10.95 7.04
C SER A 85 -6.61 -10.27 7.02
N SER A 86 -6.00 -10.19 5.84
CA SER A 86 -4.77 -9.43 5.59
C SER A 86 -5.10 -8.17 4.80
N GLY A 87 -4.35 -7.09 5.00
CA GLY A 87 -4.69 -5.86 4.29
C GLY A 87 -3.75 -4.69 4.46
N ILE A 88 -4.01 -3.68 3.62
CA ILE A 88 -3.39 -2.35 3.72
C ILE A 88 -4.47 -1.37 4.14
N ASN A 89 -4.19 -0.62 5.20
CA ASN A 89 -5.03 0.47 5.66
C ASN A 89 -4.30 1.80 5.52
N ILE A 90 -4.88 2.73 4.76
CA ILE A 90 -4.42 4.11 4.63
C ILE A 90 -5.38 4.97 5.44
N GLY A 91 -4.90 5.48 6.57
CA GLY A 91 -5.67 6.28 7.51
C GLY A 91 -6.10 7.63 6.93
N THR A 92 -6.97 8.31 7.66
CA THR A 92 -7.53 9.62 7.27
C THR A 92 -6.41 10.62 6.95
N GLY A 93 -6.55 11.35 5.84
CA GLY A 93 -5.54 12.33 5.39
C GLY A 93 -4.22 11.71 4.90
N GLY A 94 -4.10 10.38 4.90
CA GLY A 94 -2.89 9.70 4.44
C GLY A 94 -2.67 9.84 2.94
N GLN A 95 -1.42 10.00 2.52
CA GLN A 95 -1.03 10.17 1.12
C GLN A 95 0.01 9.15 0.70
N VAL A 96 -0.24 8.46 -0.41
CA VAL A 96 0.71 7.52 -1.01
C VAL A 96 0.95 7.89 -2.47
N LEU A 97 2.14 8.43 -2.74
CA LEU A 97 2.57 8.74 -4.11
C LEU A 97 3.41 7.56 -4.63
N GLY A 98 2.74 6.69 -5.39
CA GLY A 98 3.40 5.48 -5.90
C GLY A 98 2.45 4.32 -6.18
N THR A 99 2.81 3.15 -5.72
CA THR A 99 2.08 1.91 -6.04
C THR A 99 1.65 1.19 -4.78
N VAL A 100 0.39 0.76 -4.76
CA VAL A 100 -0.20 -0.05 -3.68
C VAL A 100 -0.64 -1.38 -4.25
N LEU A 101 -0.05 -2.49 -3.78
CA LEU A 101 -0.27 -3.83 -4.30
C LEU A 101 -0.68 -4.78 -3.18
N LEU A 102 -1.79 -5.51 -3.39
CA LEU A 102 -2.23 -6.58 -2.50
C LEU A 102 -2.54 -7.82 -3.32
N PHE A 103 -1.80 -8.89 -3.11
CA PHE A 103 -2.08 -10.17 -3.76
C PHE A 103 -1.67 -11.36 -2.88
N SER A 104 -2.19 -12.55 -3.22
CA SER A 104 -1.84 -13.81 -2.56
C SER A 104 -1.00 -14.67 -3.49
N LYS A 105 -0.05 -15.39 -2.93
CA LYS A 105 0.72 -16.40 -3.67
C LYS A 105 -0.09 -17.67 -3.94
N SER A 106 -1.17 -17.91 -3.18
CA SER A 106 -1.97 -19.13 -3.31
C SER A 106 -3.15 -18.93 -4.27
N PRO A 107 -3.29 -19.79 -5.31
CA PRO A 107 -4.44 -19.72 -6.20
C PRO A 107 -5.77 -20.15 -5.53
N ASN A 108 -5.70 -20.86 -4.39
CA ASN A 108 -6.84 -21.33 -3.61
C ASN A 108 -7.17 -20.42 -2.42
N PHE A 109 -6.86 -19.17 -2.55
CA PHE A 109 -6.98 -18.19 -1.50
C PHE A 109 -8.41 -18.07 -0.94
N ARG A 110 -8.58 -18.29 0.35
CA ARG A 110 -9.88 -18.22 1.04
C ARG A 110 -10.04 -16.98 1.92
N LYS A 111 -8.97 -16.22 2.15
CA LYS A 111 -8.99 -15.06 3.04
C LYS A 111 -9.23 -13.80 2.26
N PRO A 112 -10.10 -12.91 2.72
CA PRO A 112 -10.31 -11.64 2.03
C PRO A 112 -9.13 -10.71 2.24
N LEU A 113 -8.37 -10.46 1.18
CA LEU A 113 -7.48 -9.30 1.12
C LEU A 113 -8.32 -8.03 1.12
N GLN A 114 -7.88 -7.04 1.88
CA GLN A 114 -8.60 -5.78 1.96
C GLN A 114 -7.67 -4.57 1.84
N LEU A 115 -7.97 -3.72 0.87
CA LEU A 115 -7.44 -2.36 0.80
C LEU A 115 -8.49 -1.42 1.39
N THR A 116 -8.08 -0.61 2.36
CA THR A 116 -8.92 0.46 2.92
C THR A 116 -8.24 1.79 2.69
N VAL A 117 -8.95 2.71 2.03
CA VAL A 117 -8.55 4.10 1.83
C VAL A 117 -9.56 4.96 2.54
N GLU A 118 -9.19 5.51 3.70
CA GLU A 118 -10.09 6.28 4.55
C GLU A 118 -10.39 7.67 3.97
N SER A 119 -11.28 8.41 4.63
CA SER A 119 -11.69 9.75 4.19
C SER A 119 -10.47 10.68 4.11
N GLU A 120 -10.47 11.56 3.11
CA GLU A 120 -9.37 12.52 2.86
C GLU A 120 -8.02 11.87 2.53
N ALA A 121 -7.95 10.53 2.51
CA ALA A 121 -6.74 9.83 2.07
C ALA A 121 -6.64 9.79 0.54
N GLU A 122 -5.42 9.77 0.04
CA GLU A 122 -5.13 9.86 -1.39
C GLU A 122 -4.06 8.86 -1.83
N ILE A 123 -4.30 8.21 -2.97
CA ILE A 123 -3.28 7.42 -3.67
C ILE A 123 -3.06 8.07 -5.03
N ASP A 124 -1.84 8.58 -5.26
CA ASP A 124 -1.40 9.10 -6.55
C ASP A 124 -0.60 8.02 -7.27
N GLY A 125 -1.31 7.23 -8.09
CA GLY A 125 -0.65 6.15 -8.83
C GLY A 125 -1.50 4.94 -9.11
N LEU A 126 -0.93 3.76 -8.87
CA LEU A 126 -1.57 2.49 -9.14
C LEU A 126 -1.97 1.80 -7.83
N ALA A 127 -3.24 1.42 -7.73
CA ALA A 127 -3.73 0.53 -6.69
C ALA A 127 -4.22 -0.79 -7.31
N TYR A 128 -3.67 -1.92 -6.85
CA TYR A 128 -4.10 -3.26 -7.23
C TYR A 128 -4.44 -4.06 -5.97
N CYS A 129 -5.65 -4.61 -5.90
CA CYS A 129 -6.10 -5.44 -4.81
C CYS A 129 -6.80 -6.70 -5.35
N ALA A 130 -6.15 -7.86 -5.21
CA ALA A 130 -6.78 -9.15 -5.50
C ALA A 130 -7.76 -9.53 -4.38
N GLY A 131 -8.70 -8.67 -4.08
CA GLY A 131 -9.68 -8.79 -3.01
C GLY A 131 -10.62 -7.59 -2.97
N LYS A 132 -10.97 -7.17 -1.75
CA LYS A 132 -11.96 -6.10 -1.55
C LYS A 132 -11.29 -4.75 -1.33
N THR A 133 -11.80 -3.70 -1.98
CA THR A 133 -11.38 -2.33 -1.74
C THR A 133 -12.51 -1.51 -1.13
N GLN A 134 -12.27 -0.95 0.05
CA GLN A 134 -13.09 0.10 0.63
C GLN A 134 -12.45 1.45 0.34
N LEU A 135 -13.07 2.23 -0.52
CA LEU A 135 -12.58 3.54 -0.93
C LEU A 135 -13.52 4.63 -0.42
N LYS A 136 -13.04 5.45 0.50
CA LYS A 136 -13.70 6.67 1.00
C LYS A 136 -12.97 7.94 0.59
N GLY A 137 -11.69 7.81 0.24
CA GLY A 137 -10.81 8.88 -0.23
C GLY A 137 -10.73 8.97 -1.75
N VAL A 138 -9.55 9.28 -2.27
CA VAL A 138 -9.32 9.52 -3.70
C VAL A 138 -8.20 8.61 -4.21
N ILE A 139 -8.37 8.10 -5.42
CA ILE A 139 -7.27 7.47 -6.19
C ILE A 139 -7.11 8.30 -7.47
N ASN A 140 -5.98 9.00 -7.57
CA ASN A 140 -5.54 9.66 -8.80
C ASN A 140 -4.71 8.66 -9.59
N GLY A 141 -5.32 8.07 -10.63
CA GLY A 141 -4.67 7.05 -11.44
C GLY A 141 -5.55 5.84 -11.71
N SER A 142 -5.09 4.64 -11.34
CA SER A 142 -5.79 3.40 -11.66
C SER A 142 -6.06 2.54 -10.43
N LEU A 143 -7.28 2.00 -10.36
CA LEU A 143 -7.66 0.99 -9.38
C LEU A 143 -8.06 -0.31 -10.10
N PHE A 144 -7.38 -1.39 -9.73
CA PHE A 144 -7.79 -2.76 -10.08
C PHE A 144 -8.18 -3.48 -8.79
N SER A 145 -9.43 -3.90 -8.68
CA SER A 145 -9.94 -4.58 -7.49
C SER A 145 -10.93 -5.66 -7.90
N GLU A 146 -10.90 -6.78 -7.18
CA GLU A 146 -11.90 -7.83 -7.40
C GLU A 146 -13.31 -7.32 -7.07
N LYS A 147 -13.45 -6.60 -5.94
CA LYS A 147 -14.73 -6.04 -5.50
C LYS A 147 -14.53 -4.69 -4.81
N LEU A 148 -15.46 -3.78 -5.06
CA LEU A 148 -15.66 -2.62 -4.19
C LEU A 148 -16.53 -3.03 -3.00
N PHE A 149 -16.19 -2.51 -1.83
CA PHE A 149 -16.86 -2.86 -0.59
C PHE A 149 -17.12 -1.58 0.23
N LEU A 150 -18.35 -1.41 0.65
CA LEU A 150 -18.74 -0.32 1.52
C LEU A 150 -19.25 -0.88 2.84
N LYS A 151 -18.56 -0.57 3.93
CA LYS A 151 -19.02 -0.87 5.28
C LYS A 151 -19.53 0.41 5.95
N THR A 152 -20.77 0.38 6.37
CA THR A 152 -21.40 1.41 7.22
C THR A 152 -21.55 0.87 8.64
N GLY A 153 -22.00 1.71 9.57
CA GLY A 153 -22.23 1.27 10.95
C GLY A 153 -23.27 0.17 11.11
N SER A 154 -24.20 0.02 10.15
CA SER A 154 -25.32 -0.92 10.22
C SER A 154 -25.32 -1.99 9.14
N SER A 155 -24.58 -1.82 8.05
CA SER A 155 -24.67 -2.71 6.89
C SER A 155 -23.36 -2.75 6.07
N ALA A 156 -23.23 -3.78 5.26
CA ALA A 156 -22.12 -3.92 4.32
C ALA A 156 -22.69 -4.14 2.90
N TYR A 157 -22.15 -3.42 1.93
CA TYR A 157 -22.59 -3.43 0.53
C TYR A 157 -21.43 -3.81 -0.37
N GLU A 158 -21.64 -4.75 -1.27
CA GLU A 158 -20.66 -5.08 -2.31
C GLU A 158 -20.93 -4.25 -3.57
N ASN A 159 -19.84 -3.89 -4.28
CA ASN A 159 -19.87 -3.10 -5.52
C ASN A 159 -20.51 -1.71 -5.37
N HIS A 160 -20.38 -1.12 -4.20
CA HIS A 160 -20.81 0.24 -3.93
C HIS A 160 -19.63 1.14 -3.61
N LEU A 161 -19.66 2.34 -4.16
CA LEU A 161 -18.74 3.42 -3.88
C LEU A 161 -19.53 4.59 -3.28
N LEU A 162 -19.14 5.03 -2.09
CA LEU A 162 -19.75 6.19 -1.43
C LEU A 162 -18.65 7.15 -1.00
N ASN A 163 -18.71 8.39 -1.52
CA ASN A 163 -17.74 9.46 -1.29
C ASN A 163 -16.32 9.21 -1.86
N GLY A 164 -15.97 7.98 -2.22
CA GLY A 164 -14.69 7.69 -2.88
C GLY A 164 -14.68 8.17 -4.33
N LYS A 165 -13.50 8.56 -4.84
CA LYS A 165 -13.31 9.03 -6.21
C LYS A 165 -12.12 8.32 -6.84
N ILE A 166 -12.25 8.03 -8.14
CA ILE A 166 -11.14 7.56 -8.98
C ILE A 166 -11.00 8.57 -10.11
N LEU A 167 -9.85 9.23 -10.19
CA LEU A 167 -9.57 10.31 -11.11
C LEU A 167 -8.36 9.96 -11.97
N HIS A 168 -8.37 10.39 -13.23
CA HIS A 168 -7.24 10.22 -14.14
C HIS A 168 -6.40 11.50 -14.16
N GLN A 169 -5.65 11.74 -13.07
CA GLN A 169 -4.86 12.96 -12.87
C GLN A 169 -3.49 12.63 -12.30
N LEU A 170 -2.71 11.83 -13.02
CA LEU A 170 -1.32 11.56 -12.62
C LEU A 170 -0.39 12.64 -13.15
N PRO A 171 0.64 13.04 -12.39
CA PRO A 171 1.76 13.82 -12.90
C PRO A 171 2.37 13.16 -14.14
N SER A 172 2.84 13.97 -15.11
CA SER A 172 3.44 13.46 -16.35
C SER A 172 4.70 12.61 -16.11
N GLU A 173 5.36 12.85 -14.99
CA GLU A 173 6.57 12.16 -14.56
C GLU A 173 6.29 10.83 -13.84
N PHE A 174 5.03 10.51 -13.61
CA PHE A 174 4.66 9.30 -12.89
C PHE A 174 4.83 8.06 -13.78
N VAL A 175 5.76 7.20 -13.43
CA VAL A 175 6.00 5.92 -14.09
C VAL A 175 5.43 4.79 -13.24
N THR A 176 4.51 4.03 -13.80
CA THR A 176 3.98 2.81 -13.17
C THR A 176 4.56 1.55 -13.81
N ALA A 177 4.63 0.47 -13.05
CA ALA A 177 4.82 -0.84 -13.65
C ALA A 177 3.59 -1.20 -14.49
N ASN A 178 3.80 -1.62 -15.73
CA ASN A 178 2.71 -2.12 -16.56
C ASN A 178 2.37 -3.55 -16.16
N LEU A 179 1.46 -3.71 -15.20
CA LEU A 179 1.07 -5.01 -14.65
C LEU A 179 0.27 -5.87 -15.63
N LEU A 180 -0.24 -5.29 -16.70
CA LEU A 180 -1.16 -5.94 -17.63
C LEU A 180 -0.59 -6.01 -19.06
N ALA A 181 0.67 -5.65 -19.28
CA ALA A 181 1.29 -5.82 -20.57
C ALA A 181 1.49 -7.30 -20.87
N GLU A 182 0.97 -7.73 -22.00
CA GLU A 182 1.39 -9.00 -22.57
C GLU A 182 2.91 -9.00 -22.78
N THR A 183 3.55 -10.10 -22.48
CA THR A 183 5.01 -10.27 -22.43
C THR A 183 5.77 -9.95 -23.73
N GLU A 184 5.08 -9.71 -24.82
CA GLU A 184 5.67 -9.40 -26.13
C GLU A 184 5.94 -7.89 -26.36
N MET A 185 5.51 -7.01 -25.46
CA MET A 185 5.75 -5.57 -25.57
C MET A 185 6.65 -5.05 -24.44
N LEU A 186 7.84 -5.55 -24.33
CA LEU A 186 8.91 -4.85 -23.61
C LEU A 186 9.30 -3.63 -24.43
N GLN A 187 8.58 -2.54 -24.25
CA GLN A 187 9.02 -1.25 -24.75
C GLN A 187 10.17 -0.75 -23.88
N GLN A 188 11.24 -0.35 -24.54
CA GLN A 188 12.35 0.34 -23.91
C GLN A 188 11.81 1.64 -23.27
N ILE A 189 11.81 1.69 -21.94
CA ILE A 189 11.13 2.77 -21.21
C ILE A 189 11.96 4.07 -21.21
N ALA A 190 13.25 4.02 -21.22
CA ALA A 190 14.24 5.06 -21.51
C ALA A 190 15.64 4.59 -21.12
N TRP A 191 16.67 5.18 -21.69
CA TRP A 191 18.01 5.17 -21.11
C TRP A 191 18.20 6.51 -20.42
N LEU A 192 18.55 6.48 -19.15
CA LEU A 192 19.11 7.65 -18.49
C LEU A 192 20.55 7.80 -18.98
N GLU A 193 20.84 8.86 -19.72
CA GLU A 193 22.18 9.31 -20.04
C GLU A 193 22.83 9.99 -18.82
#